data_f44745d152cf1436693347d5995310ba
#
_entry.id   f44745d152cf1436693347d5995310ba
#
_cell.length_a   1.000
_cell.length_b   1.000
_cell.length_c   1.000
_cell.angle_alpha   90.00
_cell.angle_beta   90.00
_cell.angle_gamma   90.00
#
_symmetry.space_group_name_H-M   'P 1'
#
loop_
_entity.id
_entity.type
_entity.pdbx_description
1 polymer ?
#
loop_
_entity_poly.entity_id
_entity_poly.type
_entity_poly.pdbx_seq_one_letter_code
_entity_poly.pdbx_strand_id
1 'polypeptide(L)'
;MIDMKQFTKLDTVAAIKQVPQGTFLLSSLNLFQTSTSQNPNAQILDIVEKEVNKLQQVSRYGTETNSISVSKPLLRNQEIPTVHTTAAVRPADWQGLMSASNPSVEAAVNEVIANKAIRMRNAKLEYVEDTLAKALFEQKADASKTDDGDLDFNAIFGTTPQNFALGVGTADSIYEQLGQIRRAMAKQYGAARSYVSGYYAFLSPEMFDAIASHPSVTTLILNKVSEAARGALIADDVAGYAAMSIGNITFICV
;
A
#
# COMPACT_ATOMS: atom_id res chain seq x y z
N MET A 1 24.53 -17.82 37.77
CA MET A 1 24.72 -16.99 36.55
C MET A 1 24.18 -17.84 35.37
N ILE A 2 23.15 -17.36 34.70
CA ILE A 2 22.54 -18.10 33.58
C ILE A 2 23.47 -17.99 32.39
N ASP A 3 23.89 -19.12 31.86
CA ASP A 3 24.73 -19.13 30.66
C ASP A 3 23.86 -18.89 29.42
N MET A 4 23.89 -17.66 28.91
CA MET A 4 23.13 -17.24 27.74
C MET A 4 23.60 -17.91 26.42
N LYS A 5 24.65 -18.73 26.46
CA LYS A 5 25.15 -19.45 25.28
C LYS A 5 24.31 -20.68 24.91
N GLN A 6 23.39 -21.09 25.78
CA GLN A 6 22.50 -22.23 25.52
C GLN A 6 21.29 -21.89 24.63
N PHE A 7 21.01 -20.59 24.40
CA PHE A 7 19.91 -20.17 23.55
C PHE A 7 20.34 -20.18 22.07
N THR A 8 19.85 -21.13 21.32
CA THR A 8 20.16 -21.26 19.88
C THR A 8 19.36 -20.26 19.05
N LYS A 9 20.00 -19.66 18.04
CA LYS A 9 19.34 -18.77 17.08
C LYS A 9 18.12 -19.42 16.39
N LEU A 10 18.09 -20.74 16.34
CA LEU A 10 17.01 -21.50 15.68
C LEU A 10 15.67 -21.35 16.40
N ASP A 11 15.68 -21.33 17.71
CA ASP A 11 14.44 -21.28 18.52
C ASP A 11 13.76 -19.90 18.42
N THR A 12 14.56 -18.84 18.34
CA THR A 12 14.07 -17.46 18.16
C THR A 12 13.44 -17.28 16.76
N VAL A 13 14.03 -17.85 15.72
CA VAL A 13 13.48 -17.78 14.35
C VAL A 13 12.19 -18.59 14.22
N ALA A 14 12.11 -19.77 14.88
CA ALA A 14 10.88 -20.56 14.90
C ALA A 14 9.73 -19.83 15.62
N ALA A 15 10.02 -19.21 16.77
CA ALA A 15 9.06 -18.41 17.51
C ALA A 15 8.54 -17.23 16.68
N ILE A 16 9.43 -16.50 15.99
CA ILE A 16 9.05 -15.37 15.13
C ILE A 16 8.13 -15.81 13.98
N LYS A 17 8.35 -16.99 13.39
CA LYS A 17 7.52 -17.51 12.29
C LYS A 17 6.11 -17.91 12.73
N GLN A 18 5.93 -18.31 13.98
CA GLN A 18 4.64 -18.75 14.52
C GLN A 18 3.73 -17.60 14.98
N VAL A 19 4.25 -16.38 15.02
CA VAL A 19 3.46 -15.22 15.44
C VAL A 19 2.41 -14.89 14.38
N PRO A 20 1.12 -14.80 14.76
CA PRO A 20 0.09 -14.32 13.84
C PRO A 20 0.44 -12.90 13.37
N GLN A 21 0.39 -12.71 12.07
CA GLN A 21 0.60 -11.39 11.47
C GLN A 21 -0.68 -10.59 11.65
N GLY A 22 -0.57 -9.36 12.13
CA GLY A 22 -1.62 -8.38 11.96
C GLY A 22 -1.84 -8.14 10.46
N THR A 23 -3.09 -8.11 10.03
CA THR A 23 -3.43 -7.72 8.66
C THR A 23 -3.42 -6.20 8.57
N PHE A 24 -2.49 -5.66 7.80
CA PHE A 24 -2.44 -4.24 7.48
C PHE A 24 -3.08 -4.02 6.11
N LEU A 25 -3.84 -2.94 5.97
CA LEU A 25 -4.67 -2.70 4.80
C LEU A 25 -3.86 -2.58 3.50
N LEU A 26 -2.89 -1.67 3.45
CA LEU A 26 -2.13 -1.41 2.22
C LEU A 26 -1.27 -2.62 1.82
N SER A 27 -0.68 -3.30 2.80
CA SER A 27 0.07 -4.53 2.57
C SER A 27 -0.82 -5.66 2.05
N SER A 28 -2.08 -5.76 2.51
CA SER A 28 -3.03 -6.78 2.05
C SER A 28 -3.57 -6.52 0.65
N LEU A 29 -3.69 -5.26 0.24
CA LEU A 29 -4.14 -4.87 -1.09
C LEU A 29 -3.12 -5.17 -2.19
N ASN A 30 -1.87 -5.48 -1.84
CA ASN A 30 -0.77 -5.74 -2.79
C ASN A 30 -0.65 -4.67 -3.89
N LEU A 31 -0.86 -3.40 -3.53
CA LEU A 31 -0.74 -2.27 -4.46
C LEU A 31 0.71 -2.03 -4.88
N PHE A 32 1.64 -2.45 -4.05
CA PHE A 32 3.08 -2.30 -4.26
C PHE A 32 3.74 -3.65 -4.47
N GLN A 33 4.55 -3.75 -5.51
CA GLN A 33 5.34 -4.94 -5.75
C GLN A 33 6.58 -4.91 -4.86
N THR A 34 6.77 -5.97 -4.06
CA THR A 34 7.96 -6.11 -3.21
C THR A 34 9.11 -6.74 -4.00
N SER A 35 10.29 -6.16 -3.87
CA SER A 35 11.52 -6.66 -4.46
C SER A 35 12.62 -6.70 -3.40
N THR A 36 13.51 -7.68 -3.49
CA THR A 36 14.68 -7.77 -2.62
C THR A 36 15.91 -7.29 -3.37
N SER A 37 16.63 -6.34 -2.79
CA SER A 37 17.91 -5.88 -3.32
C SER A 37 19.05 -6.29 -2.38
N GLN A 38 20.16 -6.76 -2.95
CA GLN A 38 21.40 -6.98 -2.21
C GLN A 38 22.26 -5.71 -2.12
N ASN A 39 21.93 -4.71 -2.94
CA ASN A 39 22.60 -3.42 -2.94
C ASN A 39 21.87 -2.45 -1.99
N PRO A 40 22.58 -1.58 -1.28
CA PRO A 40 21.99 -0.54 -0.45
C PRO A 40 21.25 0.53 -1.26
N ASN A 41 21.47 0.59 -2.58
CA ASN A 41 20.87 1.58 -3.47
C ASN A 41 19.78 0.93 -4.34
N ALA A 42 18.61 1.57 -4.40
CA ALA A 42 17.55 1.27 -5.35
C ALA A 42 17.63 2.21 -6.56
N GLN A 43 17.30 1.67 -7.73
CA GLN A 43 17.15 2.47 -8.95
C GLN A 43 15.67 2.74 -9.19
N ILE A 44 15.31 4.02 -9.22
CA ILE A 44 13.96 4.46 -9.55
C ILE A 44 13.93 4.77 -11.04
N LEU A 45 13.05 4.06 -11.75
CA LEU A 45 12.85 4.21 -13.19
C LEU A 45 11.47 4.82 -13.45
N ASP A 46 11.42 5.90 -14.21
CA ASP A 46 10.16 6.40 -14.77
C ASP A 46 9.83 5.56 -16.02
N ILE A 47 8.82 4.69 -15.87
CA ILE A 47 8.39 3.75 -16.94
C ILE A 47 7.25 4.34 -17.78
N VAL A 48 6.74 5.51 -17.46
CA VAL A 48 5.61 6.11 -18.16
C VAL A 48 6.05 6.64 -19.51
N GLU A 49 5.73 5.93 -20.58
CA GLU A 49 5.83 6.45 -21.94
C GLU A 49 4.80 7.58 -22.14
N LYS A 50 5.27 8.82 -22.07
CA LYS A 50 4.44 10.01 -22.28
C LYS A 50 4.15 10.28 -23.76
N GLU A 51 4.92 9.69 -24.68
CA GLU A 51 4.82 9.97 -26.10
C GLU A 51 4.28 8.78 -26.88
N VAL A 52 3.19 9.01 -27.59
CA VAL A 52 2.69 8.07 -28.61
C VAL A 52 3.31 8.47 -29.93
N ASN A 53 4.24 7.66 -30.43
CA ASN A 53 4.81 7.86 -31.75
C ASN A 53 3.73 7.64 -32.82
N LYS A 54 3.30 8.71 -33.48
CA LYS A 54 2.37 8.61 -34.62
C LYS A 54 3.15 8.28 -35.87
N LEU A 55 2.88 7.11 -36.45
CA LEU A 55 3.43 6.75 -37.75
C LEU A 55 2.77 7.59 -38.84
N GLN A 56 3.59 8.16 -39.72
CA GLN A 56 3.12 8.88 -40.89
C GLN A 56 3.08 7.94 -42.10
N GLN A 57 2.12 8.16 -42.96
CA GLN A 57 2.02 7.40 -44.21
C GLN A 57 3.17 7.81 -45.11
N VAL A 58 3.95 6.85 -45.55
CA VAL A 58 5.11 7.05 -46.45
C VAL A 58 4.81 6.49 -47.85
N SER A 59 5.45 7.04 -48.87
CA SER A 59 5.29 6.55 -50.25
C SER A 59 5.80 5.11 -50.34
N ARG A 60 5.07 4.27 -51.10
CA ARG A 60 5.45 2.86 -51.34
C ARG A 60 6.84 2.71 -51.97
N TYR A 61 7.25 3.67 -52.75
CA TYR A 61 8.52 3.65 -53.49
C TYR A 61 9.50 4.72 -52.98
N GLY A 62 9.18 5.40 -51.88
CA GLY A 62 10.05 6.41 -51.29
C GLY A 62 11.08 5.78 -50.33
N THR A 63 12.15 6.51 -50.11
CA THR A 63 13.19 6.16 -49.12
C THR A 63 12.86 6.67 -47.70
N GLU A 64 11.69 7.28 -47.54
CA GLU A 64 11.24 7.83 -46.25
C GLU A 64 10.91 6.71 -45.27
N THR A 65 11.45 6.79 -44.05
CA THR A 65 11.21 5.84 -42.96
C THR A 65 10.73 6.58 -41.74
N ASN A 66 9.75 6.01 -41.01
CA ASN A 66 9.35 6.51 -39.73
C ASN A 66 10.40 6.12 -38.67
N SER A 67 10.96 7.08 -37.96
CA SER A 67 11.81 6.80 -36.80
C SER A 67 10.96 6.84 -35.55
N ILE A 68 11.10 5.83 -34.70
CA ILE A 68 10.50 5.78 -33.39
C ILE A 68 11.52 6.31 -32.38
N SER A 69 11.23 7.45 -31.76
CA SER A 69 12.04 7.94 -30.66
C SER A 69 11.53 7.28 -29.36
N VAL A 70 12.41 6.60 -28.68
CA VAL A 70 12.13 6.10 -27.33
C VAL A 70 12.68 7.13 -26.35
N SER A 71 11.81 7.73 -25.54
CA SER A 71 12.25 8.63 -24.47
C SER A 71 13.14 7.85 -23.50
N LYS A 72 14.29 8.42 -23.16
CA LYS A 72 15.19 7.79 -22.19
C LYS A 72 14.50 7.81 -20.82
N PRO A 73 14.37 6.66 -20.15
CA PRO A 73 13.81 6.65 -18.80
C PRO A 73 14.69 7.48 -17.87
N LEU A 74 14.06 8.26 -17.01
CA LEU A 74 14.76 8.98 -15.96
C LEU A 74 15.22 7.96 -14.90
N LEU A 75 16.53 7.74 -14.82
CA LEU A 75 17.14 6.86 -13.84
C LEU A 75 17.64 7.68 -12.66
N ARG A 76 17.15 7.40 -11.47
CA ARG A 76 17.68 7.95 -10.22
C ARG A 76 18.13 6.83 -9.30
N ASN A 77 19.28 7.02 -8.68
CA ASN A 77 19.77 6.14 -7.63
C ASN A 77 19.34 6.72 -6.29
N GLN A 78 18.69 5.90 -5.46
CA GLN A 78 18.27 6.25 -4.12
C GLN A 78 18.83 5.24 -3.13
N GLU A 79 19.43 5.72 -2.06
CA GLU A 79 19.83 4.87 -0.94
C GLU A 79 18.58 4.39 -0.18
N ILE A 80 18.52 3.09 0.12
CA ILE A 80 17.37 2.50 0.80
C ILE A 80 17.48 2.79 2.31
N PRO A 81 16.47 3.40 2.95
CA PRO A 81 16.49 3.62 4.39
C PRO A 81 16.52 2.30 5.14
N THR A 82 17.35 2.21 6.17
CA THR A 82 17.49 1.01 6.99
C THR A 82 17.01 1.28 8.40
N VAL A 83 16.16 0.39 8.91
CA VAL A 83 15.64 0.46 10.27
C VAL A 83 16.19 -0.69 11.10
N HIS A 84 16.82 -0.36 12.21
CA HIS A 84 17.34 -1.33 13.17
C HIS A 84 16.49 -1.32 14.43
N THR A 85 15.95 -2.48 14.80
CA THR A 85 15.22 -2.67 16.05
C THR A 85 16.02 -3.55 17.00
N THR A 86 16.19 -3.11 18.23
CA THR A 86 16.87 -3.88 19.29
C THR A 86 15.99 -3.98 20.53
N ALA A 87 15.98 -5.13 21.18
CA ALA A 87 15.29 -5.33 22.45
C ALA A 87 16.22 -6.02 23.43
N ALA A 88 16.52 -5.35 24.56
CA ALA A 88 17.31 -5.94 25.62
C ALA A 88 16.43 -6.79 26.54
N VAL A 89 16.90 -7.96 26.94
CA VAL A 89 16.27 -8.81 27.97
C VAL A 89 16.97 -8.55 29.29
N ARG A 90 16.22 -8.07 30.27
CA ARG A 90 16.73 -7.75 31.62
C ARG A 90 16.23 -8.77 32.63
N PRO A 91 16.98 -9.03 33.72
CA PRO A 91 16.51 -9.94 34.78
C PRO A 91 15.13 -9.61 35.32
N ALA A 92 14.78 -8.33 35.44
CA ALA A 92 13.46 -7.88 35.86
C ALA A 92 12.32 -8.31 34.94
N ASP A 93 12.60 -8.54 33.66
CA ASP A 93 11.57 -8.92 32.69
C ASP A 93 11.08 -10.36 32.89
N TRP A 94 11.92 -11.27 33.34
CA TRP A 94 11.58 -12.69 33.52
C TRP A 94 11.39 -13.10 34.97
N GLN A 95 11.93 -12.37 35.95
CA GLN A 95 11.75 -12.69 37.37
C GLN A 95 10.28 -12.65 37.81
N GLY A 96 9.49 -11.72 37.27
CA GLY A 96 8.06 -11.62 37.51
C GLY A 96 7.20 -12.71 36.86
N LEU A 97 7.73 -13.41 35.84
CA LEU A 97 7.06 -14.51 35.14
C LEU A 97 7.32 -15.89 35.81
N MET A 98 8.27 -15.97 36.73
CA MET A 98 8.51 -17.18 37.49
C MET A 98 7.36 -17.34 38.52
N SER A 99 6.39 -18.15 38.15
CA SER A 99 5.27 -18.51 39.02
C SER A 99 5.33 -20.00 39.41
N ALA A 100 4.45 -20.42 40.31
CA ALA A 100 4.33 -21.84 40.68
C ALA A 100 4.00 -22.76 39.46
N SER A 101 3.39 -22.21 38.43
CA SER A 101 3.06 -22.91 37.18
C SER A 101 4.22 -22.95 36.17
N ASN A 102 5.24 -22.11 36.34
CA ASN A 102 6.41 -22.09 35.43
C ASN A 102 7.70 -21.92 36.24
N PRO A 103 8.17 -22.99 36.91
CA PRO A 103 9.31 -22.94 37.82
C PRO A 103 10.67 -22.86 37.09
N SER A 104 10.70 -23.02 35.78
CA SER A 104 11.94 -23.00 35.00
C SER A 104 12.29 -21.57 34.59
N VAL A 105 13.46 -21.11 35.02
CA VAL A 105 14.04 -19.83 34.58
C VAL A 105 14.20 -19.79 33.05
N GLU A 106 14.57 -20.91 32.46
CA GLU A 106 14.76 -21.03 31.01
C GLU A 106 13.44 -20.81 30.26
N ALA A 107 12.34 -21.39 30.73
CA ALA A 107 11.02 -21.21 30.12
C ALA A 107 10.56 -19.75 30.22
N ALA A 108 10.76 -19.09 31.38
CA ALA A 108 10.43 -17.69 31.57
C ALA A 108 11.25 -16.75 30.65
N VAL A 109 12.54 -17.02 30.50
CA VAL A 109 13.40 -16.25 29.58
C VAL A 109 12.99 -16.45 28.12
N ASN A 110 12.67 -17.68 27.71
CA ASN A 110 12.20 -17.98 26.36
C ASN A 110 10.88 -17.28 26.06
N GLU A 111 9.95 -17.22 27.01
CA GLU A 111 8.69 -16.49 26.88
C GLU A 111 8.92 -14.98 26.68
N VAL A 112 9.82 -14.38 27.45
CA VAL A 112 10.18 -12.96 27.30
C VAL A 112 10.81 -12.69 25.93
N ILE A 113 11.71 -13.57 25.47
CA ILE A 113 12.34 -13.45 24.17
C ILE A 113 11.27 -13.54 23.05
N ALA A 114 10.36 -14.52 23.14
CA ALA A 114 9.28 -14.68 22.18
C ALA A 114 8.37 -13.42 22.15
N ASN A 115 7.95 -12.91 23.30
CA ASN A 115 7.11 -11.73 23.39
C ASN A 115 7.81 -10.47 22.83
N LYS A 116 9.11 -10.30 23.09
CA LYS A 116 9.88 -9.18 22.52
C LYS A 116 10.06 -9.33 21.02
N ALA A 117 10.31 -10.54 20.53
CA ALA A 117 10.41 -10.81 19.09
C ALA A 117 9.09 -10.52 18.35
N ILE A 118 7.94 -10.83 18.97
CA ILE A 118 6.60 -10.49 18.49
C ILE A 118 6.46 -8.97 18.34
N ARG A 119 6.77 -8.23 19.41
CA ARG A 119 6.68 -6.75 19.40
C ARG A 119 7.59 -6.12 18.34
N MET A 120 8.82 -6.61 18.20
CA MET A 120 9.75 -6.12 17.19
C MET A 120 9.25 -6.38 15.77
N ARG A 121 8.64 -7.54 15.54
CA ARG A 121 8.03 -7.87 14.25
C ARG A 121 6.86 -6.96 13.94
N ASN A 122 5.94 -6.77 14.89
CA ASN A 122 4.78 -5.91 14.70
C ASN A 122 5.21 -4.46 14.42
N ALA A 123 6.16 -3.92 15.19
CA ALA A 123 6.71 -2.60 14.96
C ALA A 123 7.33 -2.45 13.55
N LYS A 124 7.99 -3.51 13.04
CA LYS A 124 8.49 -3.51 11.67
C LYS A 124 7.36 -3.49 10.63
N LEU A 125 6.29 -4.25 10.86
CA LEU A 125 5.14 -4.28 9.95
C LEU A 125 4.39 -2.94 9.95
N GLU A 126 4.21 -2.33 11.12
CA GLU A 126 3.65 -0.97 11.26
C GLU A 126 4.49 0.06 10.51
N TYR A 127 5.81 0.02 10.65
CA TYR A 127 6.71 0.90 9.90
C TYR A 127 6.58 0.72 8.38
N VAL A 128 6.45 -0.54 7.91
CA VAL A 128 6.24 -0.80 6.47
C VAL A 128 4.91 -0.22 6.01
N GLU A 129 3.84 -0.40 6.79
CA GLU A 129 2.51 0.13 6.45
C GLU A 129 2.52 1.67 6.42
N ASP A 130 3.17 2.30 7.40
CA ASP A 130 3.34 3.76 7.46
C ASP A 130 4.13 4.29 6.25
N THR A 131 5.21 3.60 5.88
CA THR A 131 6.00 3.94 4.68
C THR A 131 5.17 3.82 3.39
N LEU A 132 4.32 2.78 3.27
CA LEU A 132 3.42 2.61 2.14
C LEU A 132 2.34 3.71 2.11
N ALA A 133 1.78 4.06 3.27
CA ALA A 133 0.80 5.14 3.41
C ALA A 133 1.41 6.50 3.02
N LYS A 134 2.61 6.79 3.50
CA LYS A 134 3.36 8.01 3.14
C LYS A 134 3.63 8.09 1.63
N ALA A 135 4.06 6.97 1.03
CA ALA A 135 4.29 6.91 -0.42
C ALA A 135 3.00 7.11 -1.23
N LEU A 136 1.87 6.57 -0.77
CA LEU A 136 0.60 6.64 -1.48
C LEU A 136 -0.09 7.99 -1.34
N PHE A 137 -0.19 8.52 -0.12
CA PHE A 137 -0.99 9.72 0.17
C PHE A 137 -0.17 11.00 0.11
N GLU A 138 1.07 10.98 0.59
CA GLU A 138 1.94 12.14 0.57
C GLU A 138 2.86 12.18 -0.65
N GLN A 139 2.98 11.06 -1.36
CA GLN A 139 3.89 10.87 -2.50
C GLN A 139 5.35 11.14 -2.12
N LYS A 140 5.71 10.71 -0.93
CA LYS A 140 7.05 10.85 -0.36
C LYS A 140 7.58 9.51 0.13
N ALA A 141 8.89 9.40 0.20
CA ALA A 141 9.57 8.31 0.89
C ALA A 141 10.53 8.87 1.92
N ASP A 142 10.76 8.09 2.98
CA ASP A 142 11.71 8.47 4.02
C ASP A 142 13.13 8.61 3.45
N ALA A 143 13.87 9.57 3.95
CA ALA A 143 15.27 9.74 3.64
C ALA A 143 16.09 8.56 4.18
N SER A 144 17.22 8.27 3.53
CA SER A 144 18.15 7.23 3.99
C SER A 144 18.83 7.58 5.31
N LYS A 145 18.97 8.88 5.60
CA LYS A 145 19.57 9.42 6.81
C LYS A 145 18.63 10.41 7.48
N THR A 146 18.71 10.49 8.79
CA THR A 146 17.83 11.34 9.61
C THR A 146 17.95 12.83 9.27
N ASP A 147 19.10 13.26 8.77
CA ASP A 147 19.38 14.67 8.44
C ASP A 147 19.04 15.01 6.98
N ASP A 148 18.76 14.01 6.14
CA ASP A 148 18.32 14.21 4.77
C ASP A 148 16.82 14.52 4.76
N GLY A 149 16.38 15.38 3.85
CA GLY A 149 14.94 15.63 3.63
C GLY A 149 14.28 14.44 2.94
N ASP A 150 12.98 14.28 3.18
CA ASP A 150 12.17 13.24 2.51
C ASP A 150 12.27 13.35 0.99
N LEU A 151 12.23 12.20 0.34
CA LEU A 151 12.22 12.10 -1.11
C LEU A 151 10.82 12.42 -1.63
N ASP A 152 10.67 13.53 -2.34
CA ASP A 152 9.40 13.94 -2.94
C ASP A 152 9.27 13.39 -4.38
N PHE A 153 8.36 12.45 -4.58
CA PHE A 153 8.11 11.85 -5.89
C PHE A 153 7.53 12.85 -6.90
N ASN A 154 6.73 13.82 -6.45
CA ASN A 154 6.19 14.86 -7.33
C ASN A 154 7.30 15.72 -7.94
N ALA A 155 8.27 16.10 -7.11
CA ALA A 155 9.43 16.85 -7.57
C ALA A 155 10.32 16.03 -8.52
N ILE A 156 10.48 14.74 -8.25
CA ILE A 156 11.31 13.83 -9.05
C ILE A 156 10.71 13.59 -10.43
N PHE A 157 9.42 13.25 -10.48
CA PHE A 157 8.74 12.87 -11.72
C PHE A 157 8.03 14.03 -12.42
N GLY A 158 8.03 15.23 -11.80
CA GLY A 158 7.32 16.40 -12.32
C GLY A 158 5.80 16.19 -12.40
N THR A 159 5.26 15.42 -11.45
CA THR A 159 3.82 15.14 -11.37
C THR A 159 3.12 16.17 -10.48
N THR A 160 1.86 16.45 -10.77
CA THR A 160 1.02 17.32 -9.94
C THR A 160 -0.22 16.54 -9.52
N PRO A 161 -0.49 16.42 -8.21
CA PRO A 161 -1.70 15.77 -7.72
C PRO A 161 -2.95 16.46 -8.29
N GLN A 162 -3.93 15.67 -8.71
CA GLN A 162 -5.20 16.19 -9.19
C GLN A 162 -6.21 16.19 -8.06
N ASN A 163 -6.85 17.33 -7.85
CA ASN A 163 -7.89 17.51 -6.85
C ASN A 163 -9.26 17.60 -7.52
N PHE A 164 -10.20 16.77 -7.07
CA PHE A 164 -11.59 16.80 -7.49
C PHE A 164 -12.48 17.02 -6.26
N ALA A 165 -13.39 17.99 -6.35
CA ALA A 165 -14.42 18.15 -5.34
C ALA A 165 -15.53 17.13 -5.62
N LEU A 166 -15.80 16.24 -4.67
CA LEU A 166 -16.92 15.32 -4.71
C LEU A 166 -18.08 15.92 -3.90
N GLY A 167 -19.16 16.28 -4.59
CA GLY A 167 -20.38 16.73 -3.96
C GLY A 167 -21.21 15.53 -3.50
N VAL A 168 -21.60 15.53 -2.23
CA VAL A 168 -22.50 14.51 -1.62
C VAL A 168 -23.87 15.08 -1.26
N GLY A 169 -24.23 16.22 -1.84
CA GLY A 169 -25.56 16.81 -1.69
C GLY A 169 -26.64 15.98 -2.38
N THR A 170 -27.86 16.00 -1.89
CA THR A 170 -29.00 15.20 -2.43
C THR A 170 -29.31 15.45 -3.91
N ALA A 171 -28.92 16.62 -4.44
CA ALA A 171 -29.09 16.99 -5.85
C ALA A 171 -27.92 16.50 -6.73
N ASP A 172 -26.83 16.06 -6.14
CA ASP A 172 -25.63 15.66 -6.86
C ASP A 172 -25.74 14.20 -7.32
N SER A 173 -25.28 13.91 -8.54
CA SER A 173 -25.18 12.54 -9.01
C SER A 173 -23.76 12.01 -8.74
N ILE A 174 -23.60 11.25 -7.67
CA ILE A 174 -22.31 10.63 -7.34
C ILE A 174 -21.78 9.78 -8.50
N TYR A 175 -22.65 9.03 -9.16
CA TYR A 175 -22.26 8.19 -10.28
C TYR A 175 -21.68 8.98 -11.44
N GLU A 176 -22.25 10.12 -11.78
CA GLU A 176 -21.71 11.00 -12.84
C GLU A 176 -20.37 11.60 -12.47
N GLN A 177 -20.22 12.05 -11.22
CA GLN A 177 -18.98 12.59 -10.71
C GLN A 177 -17.86 11.54 -10.70
N LEU A 178 -18.13 10.31 -10.26
CA LEU A 178 -17.20 9.19 -10.35
C LEU A 178 -16.82 8.89 -11.81
N GLY A 179 -17.77 9.00 -12.72
CA GLY A 179 -17.53 8.89 -14.17
C GLY A 179 -16.58 9.98 -14.70
N GLN A 180 -16.71 11.20 -14.18
CA GLN A 180 -15.80 12.32 -14.52
C GLN A 180 -14.38 12.07 -13.98
N ILE A 181 -14.26 11.68 -12.72
CA ILE A 181 -12.97 11.33 -12.09
C ILE A 181 -12.27 10.24 -12.89
N ARG A 182 -12.97 9.14 -13.22
CA ARG A 182 -12.41 8.05 -14.02
C ARG A 182 -11.93 8.51 -15.40
N ARG A 183 -12.67 9.38 -16.07
CA ARG A 183 -12.26 9.93 -17.37
C ARG A 183 -11.01 10.80 -17.23
N ALA A 184 -10.93 11.61 -16.18
CA ALA A 184 -9.76 12.43 -15.92
C ALA A 184 -8.52 11.58 -15.63
N MET A 185 -8.64 10.57 -14.80
CA MET A 185 -7.56 9.61 -14.51
C MET A 185 -7.14 8.86 -15.79
N ALA A 186 -8.11 8.36 -16.57
CA ALA A 186 -7.82 7.67 -17.83
C ALA A 186 -7.09 8.55 -18.85
N LYS A 187 -7.36 9.85 -18.83
CA LYS A 187 -6.64 10.83 -19.68
C LYS A 187 -5.17 10.98 -19.25
N GLN A 188 -4.91 10.96 -17.96
CA GLN A 188 -3.54 11.04 -17.45
C GLN A 188 -2.71 9.79 -17.75
N TYR A 189 -3.32 8.61 -17.67
CA TYR A 189 -2.61 7.35 -17.95
C TYR A 189 -2.23 7.18 -19.44
N GLY A 190 -2.91 7.86 -20.34
CA GLY A 190 -2.61 7.77 -21.77
C GLY A 190 -2.56 6.33 -22.27
N ALA A 191 -1.42 5.89 -22.81
CA ALA A 191 -1.20 4.53 -23.31
C ALA A 191 -1.23 3.46 -22.20
N ALA A 192 -0.86 3.81 -20.95
CA ALA A 192 -0.87 2.89 -19.81
C ALA A 192 -2.28 2.54 -19.29
N ARG A 193 -3.35 3.13 -19.87
CA ARG A 193 -4.73 2.84 -19.50
C ARG A 193 -5.11 1.36 -19.60
N SER A 194 -4.50 0.63 -20.52
CA SER A 194 -4.76 -0.80 -20.74
C SER A 194 -4.31 -1.68 -19.56
N TYR A 195 -3.40 -1.18 -18.72
CA TYR A 195 -2.90 -1.90 -17.56
C TYR A 195 -3.71 -1.65 -16.28
N VAL A 196 -4.66 -0.71 -16.32
CA VAL A 196 -5.48 -0.36 -15.16
C VAL A 196 -6.66 -1.32 -15.07
N SER A 197 -6.69 -2.15 -14.02
CA SER A 197 -7.76 -3.11 -13.75
C SER A 197 -8.90 -2.53 -12.90
N GLY A 198 -8.61 -1.59 -12.00
CA GLY A 198 -9.58 -0.98 -11.09
C GLY A 198 -9.00 0.20 -10.33
N TYR A 199 -9.80 0.78 -9.46
CA TYR A 199 -9.43 1.92 -8.64
C TYR A 199 -9.83 1.64 -7.18
N TYR A 200 -9.01 2.12 -6.26
CA TYR A 200 -9.33 2.13 -4.84
C TYR A 200 -9.54 3.56 -4.36
N ALA A 201 -10.54 3.76 -3.52
CA ALA A 201 -10.81 5.01 -2.86
C ALA A 201 -10.87 4.78 -1.34
N PHE A 202 -10.01 5.46 -0.59
CA PHE A 202 -9.97 5.40 0.87
C PHE A 202 -10.79 6.56 1.41
N LEU A 203 -11.75 6.27 2.27
CA LEU A 203 -12.73 7.24 2.77
C LEU A 203 -12.78 7.22 4.29
N SER A 204 -13.07 8.39 4.88
CA SER A 204 -13.47 8.44 6.28
C SER A 204 -14.85 7.77 6.46
N PRO A 205 -15.19 7.28 7.68
CA PRO A 205 -16.47 6.66 7.95
C PRO A 205 -17.66 7.53 7.56
N GLU A 206 -17.60 8.83 7.85
CA GLU A 206 -18.68 9.77 7.53
C GLU A 206 -18.89 9.90 6.01
N MET A 207 -17.80 9.95 5.25
CA MET A 207 -17.89 10.06 3.79
C MET A 207 -18.36 8.74 3.17
N PHE A 208 -17.91 7.61 3.71
CA PHE A 208 -18.37 6.29 3.29
C PHE A 208 -19.87 6.14 3.47
N ASP A 209 -20.40 6.49 4.65
CA ASP A 209 -21.83 6.42 4.96
C ASP A 209 -22.65 7.39 4.09
N ALA A 210 -22.13 8.61 3.86
CA ALA A 210 -22.77 9.58 3.00
C ALA A 210 -22.90 9.09 1.55
N ILE A 211 -21.88 8.42 1.01
CA ILE A 211 -21.92 7.84 -0.33
C ILE A 211 -22.83 6.60 -0.36
N ALA A 212 -22.73 5.71 0.61
CA ALA A 212 -23.52 4.48 0.67
C ALA A 212 -25.04 4.76 0.77
N SER A 213 -25.42 5.77 1.56
CA SER A 213 -26.81 6.18 1.77
C SER A 213 -27.35 7.13 0.70
N HIS A 214 -26.49 7.60 -0.22
CA HIS A 214 -26.90 8.59 -1.21
C HIS A 214 -27.98 8.07 -2.17
N PRO A 215 -29.04 8.85 -2.48
CA PRO A 215 -30.16 8.40 -3.31
C PRO A 215 -29.75 7.89 -4.69
N SER A 216 -28.76 8.52 -5.34
CA SER A 216 -28.27 8.07 -6.66
C SER A 216 -27.59 6.70 -6.60
N VAL A 217 -26.89 6.39 -5.53
CA VAL A 217 -26.23 5.09 -5.31
C VAL A 217 -27.26 4.04 -4.94
N THR A 218 -28.16 4.36 -4.01
CA THR A 218 -29.25 3.47 -3.60
C THR A 218 -30.15 3.09 -4.78
N THR A 219 -30.50 4.04 -5.65
CA THR A 219 -31.30 3.78 -6.85
C THR A 219 -30.56 2.86 -7.84
N LEU A 220 -29.26 3.03 -8.01
CA LEU A 220 -28.45 2.13 -8.85
C LEU A 220 -28.44 0.69 -8.31
N ILE A 221 -28.28 0.55 -7.01
CA ILE A 221 -28.30 -0.75 -6.32
C ILE A 221 -29.67 -1.40 -6.48
N LEU A 222 -30.76 -0.63 -6.31
CA LEU A 222 -32.14 -1.13 -6.43
C LEU A 222 -32.49 -1.53 -7.87
N ASN A 223 -32.07 -0.78 -8.87
CA ASN A 223 -32.48 -0.98 -10.25
C ASN A 223 -31.67 -2.01 -11.04
N LYS A 224 -30.45 -2.34 -10.60
CA LYS A 224 -29.54 -3.16 -11.39
C LYS A 224 -29.29 -4.57 -10.87
N VAL A 225 -29.76 -4.93 -9.67
CA VAL A 225 -29.16 -6.08 -9.02
C VAL A 225 -30.21 -6.96 -8.36
N SER A 226 -30.12 -8.26 -8.60
CA SER A 226 -30.88 -9.27 -7.83
C SER A 226 -30.50 -9.17 -6.34
N GLU A 227 -31.40 -9.58 -5.46
CA GLU A 227 -31.25 -9.46 -4.00
C GLU A 227 -29.93 -10.06 -3.47
N ALA A 228 -29.46 -11.15 -4.10
CA ALA A 228 -28.17 -11.77 -3.81
C ALA A 228 -26.94 -10.89 -4.14
N ALA A 229 -27.01 -10.09 -5.20
CA ALA A 229 -25.92 -9.22 -5.59
C ALA A 229 -25.94 -7.87 -4.83
N ARG A 230 -27.05 -7.50 -4.17
CA ARG A 230 -27.07 -6.37 -3.22
C ARG A 230 -26.19 -6.63 -2.00
N GLY A 231 -26.25 -7.84 -1.46
CA GLY A 231 -25.39 -8.26 -0.34
C GLY A 231 -23.91 -8.20 -0.70
N ALA A 232 -23.56 -8.60 -1.90
CA ALA A 232 -22.16 -8.58 -2.37
C ALA A 232 -21.61 -7.16 -2.61
N LEU A 233 -22.48 -6.19 -2.96
CA LEU A 233 -22.04 -4.80 -3.20
C LEU A 233 -21.74 -4.00 -1.93
N ILE A 234 -22.33 -4.41 -0.79
CA ILE A 234 -22.24 -3.68 0.49
C ILE A 234 -21.44 -4.46 1.53
N ALA A 235 -21.22 -5.75 1.30
CA ALA A 235 -20.62 -6.67 2.28
C ALA A 235 -19.18 -7.08 1.94
N ASP A 236 -18.51 -6.37 1.05
CA ASP A 236 -17.09 -6.62 0.80
C ASP A 236 -16.30 -6.20 2.05
N ASP A 237 -15.64 -7.16 2.66
CA ASP A 237 -14.68 -6.95 3.74
C ASP A 237 -13.28 -7.07 3.15
N VAL A 238 -12.58 -5.95 3.08
CA VAL A 238 -11.20 -5.89 2.61
C VAL A 238 -10.28 -5.75 3.81
N ALA A 239 -9.60 -6.82 4.16
CA ALA A 239 -8.66 -6.85 5.29
C ALA A 239 -9.29 -6.47 6.66
N GLY A 240 -10.59 -6.72 6.87
CA GLY A 240 -11.31 -6.34 8.08
C GLY A 240 -11.90 -4.92 8.04
N TYR A 241 -11.80 -4.22 6.91
CA TYR A 241 -12.38 -2.89 6.69
C TYR A 241 -13.63 -2.99 5.82
N ALA A 242 -14.67 -2.25 6.18
CA ALA A 242 -15.88 -2.19 5.37
C ALA A 242 -15.57 -1.64 3.99
N ALA A 243 -16.00 -2.34 2.95
CA ALA A 243 -15.76 -1.95 1.57
C ALA A 243 -17.04 -1.98 0.74
N MET A 244 -17.06 -1.19 -0.32
CA MET A 244 -18.20 -1.08 -1.23
C MET A 244 -17.67 -0.86 -2.65
N SER A 245 -18.19 -1.57 -3.64
CA SER A 245 -17.79 -1.43 -5.04
C SER A 245 -18.87 -0.76 -5.88
N ILE A 246 -18.51 0.33 -6.57
CA ILE A 246 -19.39 1.00 -7.54
C ILE A 246 -18.68 1.05 -8.90
N GLY A 247 -19.14 0.21 -9.82
CA GLY A 247 -18.45 0.02 -11.09
C GLY A 247 -17.13 -0.72 -10.92
N ASN A 248 -16.01 -0.09 -11.25
CA ASN A 248 -14.67 -0.62 -11.01
C ASN A 248 -13.87 0.21 -9.96
N ILE A 249 -14.59 0.93 -9.10
CA ILE A 249 -14.00 1.66 -7.98
C ILE A 249 -14.42 0.94 -6.70
N THR A 250 -13.46 0.50 -5.90
CA THR A 250 -13.66 -0.08 -4.59
C THR A 250 -13.41 0.99 -3.53
N PHE A 251 -14.44 1.33 -2.78
CA PHE A 251 -14.39 2.25 -1.66
C PHE A 251 -14.08 1.47 -0.39
N ILE A 252 -13.12 1.91 0.37
CA ILE A 252 -12.70 1.29 1.62
C ILE A 252 -12.85 2.33 2.72
N CYS A 253 -13.56 1.97 3.80
CA CYS A 253 -13.73 2.78 4.99
C CYS A 253 -12.49 2.63 5.89
N VAL A 254 -11.77 3.72 6.16
CA VAL A 254 -10.50 3.70 6.93
C VAL A 254 -10.61 4.58 8.16
#